data_fdaa815a44e8c27f28d0f6edbca1cce2
#
_entry.id   fdaa815a44e8c27f28d0f6edbca1cce2
#
_cell.length_a   1.000
_cell.length_b   1.000
_cell.length_c   1.000
_cell.angle_alpha   90.00
_cell.angle_beta   90.00
_cell.angle_gamma   90.00
#
_symmetry.space_group_name_H-M   'P 1'
#
loop_
_entity.id
_entity.type
_entity.pdbx_description
1 polymer ?
#
loop_
_entity_poly.entity_id
_entity_poly.type
_entity_poly.pdbx_seq_one_letter_code
_entity_poly.pdbx_strand_id
1 'polypeptide(L)'
;MIRFLHTRIRVRDIEASVSFYQKLGYAERERKDSPQGNRLAFLTLPDNEVFLELCHSPEYTATCPEDLMHTCVGVDDIIGYCAGLEASGLEIWPSGWREKFSTGGRKMAFVTDPDGYEVEILEIRL
;
A
#
# COMPACT_ATOMS: atom_id res chain seq x y z
N MET A 1 3.14 -0.05 28.83
CA MET A 1 3.18 -0.81 27.57
C MET A 1 2.87 0.13 26.41
N ILE A 2 3.65 0.05 25.31
CA ILE A 2 3.44 0.85 24.11
C ILE A 2 3.20 -0.10 22.95
N ARG A 3 2.20 0.21 22.12
CA ARG A 3 1.91 -0.55 20.90
C ARG A 3 1.80 0.40 19.73
N PHE A 4 2.33 0.00 18.58
CA PHE A 4 2.17 0.74 17.34
C PHE A 4 0.77 0.43 16.78
N LEU A 5 -0.08 1.44 16.60
CA LEU A 5 -1.48 1.23 16.21
C LEU A 5 -1.74 1.46 14.73
N HIS A 6 -1.26 2.59 14.18
CA HIS A 6 -1.50 2.89 12.78
C HIS A 6 -0.50 3.90 12.21
N THR A 7 -0.42 3.91 10.89
CA THR A 7 0.20 4.99 10.12
C THR A 7 -0.90 5.67 9.31
N ARG A 8 -0.94 6.99 9.34
CA ARG A 8 -1.89 7.76 8.53
C ARG A 8 -1.20 8.27 7.27
N ILE A 9 -1.89 8.12 6.13
CA ILE A 9 -1.53 8.81 4.89
C ILE A 9 -2.71 9.66 4.41
N ARG A 10 -2.38 10.79 3.79
CA ARG A 10 -3.39 11.69 3.23
C ARG A 10 -3.70 11.30 1.80
N VAL A 11 -4.98 11.24 1.45
CA VAL A 11 -5.43 10.78 0.14
C VAL A 11 -6.40 11.80 -0.45
N ARG A 12 -6.34 11.97 -1.79
CA ARG A 12 -7.22 12.89 -2.51
C ARG A 12 -8.57 12.27 -2.84
N ASP A 13 -8.62 10.96 -3.02
CA ASP A 13 -9.81 10.20 -3.36
C ASP A 13 -9.80 8.89 -2.55
N ILE A 14 -10.62 8.86 -1.51
CA ILE A 14 -10.60 7.73 -0.57
C ILE A 14 -11.02 6.42 -1.23
N GLU A 15 -11.97 6.47 -2.17
CA GLU A 15 -12.44 5.25 -2.85
C GLU A 15 -11.36 4.67 -3.78
N ALA A 16 -10.67 5.53 -4.52
CA ALA A 16 -9.56 5.09 -5.36
C ALA A 16 -8.44 4.47 -4.52
N SER A 17 -8.14 5.06 -3.37
CA SER A 17 -7.09 4.56 -2.48
C SER A 17 -7.49 3.24 -1.83
N VAL A 18 -8.74 3.12 -1.35
CA VAL A 18 -9.23 1.86 -0.79
C VAL A 18 -9.14 0.75 -1.85
N SER A 19 -9.58 1.03 -3.08
CA SER A 19 -9.51 0.05 -4.17
C SER A 19 -8.09 -0.39 -4.46
N PHE A 20 -7.14 0.55 -4.49
CA PHE A 20 -5.73 0.23 -4.69
C PHE A 20 -5.21 -0.71 -3.60
N TYR A 21 -5.42 -0.36 -2.33
CA TYR A 21 -4.90 -1.17 -1.22
C TYR A 21 -5.60 -2.53 -1.11
N GLN A 22 -6.87 -2.62 -1.51
CA GLN A 22 -7.55 -3.92 -1.59
C GLN A 22 -6.89 -4.84 -2.61
N LYS A 23 -6.39 -4.32 -3.72
CA LYS A 23 -5.61 -5.11 -4.70
C LYS A 23 -4.33 -5.68 -4.08
N LEU A 24 -3.74 -4.97 -3.12
CA LEU A 24 -2.55 -5.46 -2.41
C LEU A 24 -2.88 -6.53 -1.36
N GLY A 25 -4.14 -6.65 -0.95
CA GLY A 25 -4.57 -7.62 0.05
C GLY A 25 -5.11 -6.99 1.33
N TYR A 26 -5.21 -5.67 1.41
CA TYR A 26 -5.80 -5.00 2.59
C TYR A 26 -7.31 -5.21 2.62
N ALA A 27 -7.84 -5.32 3.83
CA ALA A 27 -9.28 -5.32 4.08
C ALA A 27 -9.65 -4.00 4.78
N GLU A 28 -10.74 -3.39 4.34
CA GLU A 28 -11.29 -2.22 5.03
C GLU A 28 -12.04 -2.69 6.28
N ARG A 29 -11.60 -2.21 7.45
CA ARG A 29 -12.18 -2.61 8.74
C ARG A 29 -13.19 -1.63 9.25
N GLU A 30 -12.98 -0.35 9.02
CA GLU A 30 -13.81 0.69 9.57
C GLU A 30 -13.73 1.92 8.68
N ARG A 31 -14.84 2.64 8.60
CA ARG A 31 -14.88 3.94 7.93
C ARG A 31 -15.65 4.90 8.85
N LYS A 32 -15.08 6.09 9.07
CA LYS A 32 -15.74 7.08 9.93
C LYS A 32 -15.32 8.49 9.55
N ASP A 33 -16.06 9.47 10.06
CA ASP A 33 -15.70 10.87 9.95
C ASP A 33 -15.01 11.31 11.24
N SER A 34 -13.99 12.14 11.11
CA SER A 34 -13.32 12.72 12.27
C SER A 34 -14.06 13.98 12.73
N PRO A 35 -13.85 14.41 14.01
CA PRO A 35 -14.42 15.66 14.49
C PRO A 35 -14.00 16.88 13.68
N GLN A 36 -12.87 16.80 12.99
CA GLN A 36 -12.35 17.89 12.15
C GLN A 36 -12.93 17.90 10.74
N GLY A 37 -13.89 17.00 10.44
CA GLY A 37 -14.52 16.93 9.12
C GLY A 37 -13.76 16.10 8.08
N ASN A 38 -12.78 15.31 8.50
CA ASN A 38 -12.06 14.40 7.61
C ASN A 38 -12.79 13.07 7.49
N ARG A 39 -12.69 12.44 6.33
CA ARG A 39 -13.16 11.08 6.12
C ARG A 39 -12.00 10.12 6.33
N LEU A 40 -12.23 9.08 7.11
CA LEU A 40 -11.20 8.12 7.49
C LEU A 40 -11.60 6.71 7.06
N ALA A 41 -10.62 5.94 6.56
CA ALA A 41 -10.77 4.52 6.31
C ALA A 41 -9.60 3.79 6.97
N PHE A 42 -9.89 2.71 7.68
CA PHE A 42 -8.90 1.91 8.40
C PHE A 42 -8.75 0.57 7.70
N LEU A 43 -7.55 0.30 7.20
CA LEU A 43 -7.24 -0.90 6.41
C LEU A 43 -6.24 -1.78 7.17
N THR A 44 -6.43 -3.11 7.09
CA THR A 44 -5.48 -4.06 7.68
C THR A 44 -5.14 -5.15 6.67
N LEU A 45 -3.92 -5.68 6.79
CA LEU A 45 -3.57 -6.95 6.14
C LEU A 45 -4.00 -8.10 7.05
N PRO A 46 -4.24 -9.30 6.51
CA PRO A 46 -4.47 -10.48 7.33
C PRO A 46 -3.31 -10.68 8.31
N ASP A 47 -3.60 -11.07 9.51
CA ASP A 47 -2.63 -11.35 10.58
C ASP A 47 -1.80 -10.16 11.05
N ASN A 48 -2.15 -8.94 10.64
CA ASN A 48 -1.54 -7.72 11.16
C ASN A 48 -2.52 -6.97 12.07
N GLU A 49 -2.00 -6.47 13.18
CA GLU A 49 -2.78 -5.63 14.11
C GLU A 49 -2.61 -4.13 13.84
N VAL A 50 -1.68 -3.76 12.95
CA VAL A 50 -1.39 -2.37 12.61
C VAL A 50 -2.26 -1.94 11.44
N PHE A 51 -2.91 -0.79 11.59
CA PHE A 51 -3.77 -0.23 10.55
C PHE A 51 -2.99 0.71 9.64
N LEU A 52 -3.37 0.72 8.38
CA LEU A 52 -3.10 1.84 7.49
C LEU A 52 -4.35 2.73 7.50
N GLU A 53 -4.22 3.96 8.00
CA GLU A 53 -5.33 4.90 8.08
C GLU A 53 -5.27 5.84 6.89
N LEU A 54 -6.30 5.80 6.05
CA LEU A 54 -6.46 6.74 4.95
C LEU A 54 -7.26 7.94 5.45
N CYS A 55 -6.77 9.15 5.20
CA CYS A 55 -7.42 10.38 5.65
C CYS A 55 -7.68 11.30 4.47
N HIS A 56 -8.95 11.57 4.18
CA HIS A 56 -9.36 12.48 3.13
C HIS A 56 -9.93 13.75 3.75
N SER A 57 -9.40 14.90 3.34
CA SER A 57 -9.96 16.22 3.68
C SER A 57 -10.45 16.86 2.38
N PRO A 58 -11.62 17.54 2.37
CA PRO A 58 -12.21 18.04 1.12
C PRO A 58 -11.30 18.95 0.30
N GLU A 59 -10.40 19.69 0.93
CA GLU A 59 -9.53 20.64 0.25
C GLU A 59 -8.11 20.14 0.04
N TYR A 60 -7.84 18.89 0.43
CA TYR A 60 -6.48 18.35 0.30
C TYR A 60 -6.24 17.84 -1.12
N THR A 61 -5.28 18.46 -1.82
CA THR A 61 -4.94 18.16 -3.21
C THR A 61 -3.48 17.77 -3.41
N ALA A 62 -2.67 17.80 -2.36
CA ALA A 62 -1.25 17.47 -2.47
C ALA A 62 -1.02 15.99 -2.70
N THR A 63 0.10 15.67 -3.36
CA THR A 63 0.56 14.30 -3.54
C THR A 63 1.85 14.10 -2.77
N CYS A 64 2.18 12.83 -2.51
CA CYS A 64 3.45 12.49 -1.87
C CYS A 64 4.60 12.73 -2.86
N PRO A 65 5.59 13.57 -2.52
CA PRO A 65 6.78 13.69 -3.36
C PRO A 65 7.50 12.35 -3.50
N GLU A 66 8.15 12.17 -4.64
CA GLU A 66 8.92 10.96 -4.89
C GLU A 66 9.93 10.72 -3.76
N ASP A 67 10.00 9.50 -3.30
CA ASP A 67 10.98 9.03 -2.30
C ASP A 67 10.86 9.69 -0.92
N LEU A 68 9.74 10.38 -0.64
CA LEU A 68 9.54 11.00 0.67
C LEU A 68 9.29 9.96 1.76
N MET A 69 8.42 9.00 1.48
CA MET A 69 8.11 7.91 2.41
C MET A 69 7.52 6.72 1.65
N HIS A 70 7.65 5.54 2.20
CA HIS A 70 6.96 4.36 1.68
C HIS A 70 6.59 3.43 2.83
N THR A 71 5.59 2.59 2.60
CA THR A 71 5.29 1.45 3.45
C THR A 71 5.92 0.22 2.83
N CYS A 72 6.03 -0.86 3.58
CA CYS A 72 6.60 -2.11 3.07
C CYS A 72 5.76 -3.28 3.53
N VAL A 73 5.49 -4.19 2.60
CA VAL A 73 4.78 -5.44 2.88
C VAL A 73 5.69 -6.62 2.55
N GLY A 74 5.57 -7.69 3.32
CA GLY A 74 6.30 -8.92 3.08
C GLY A 74 5.39 -9.99 2.50
N VAL A 75 5.86 -10.70 1.48
CA VAL A 75 5.13 -11.80 0.83
C VAL A 75 6.03 -13.03 0.75
N ASP A 76 5.43 -14.22 0.70
CA ASP A 76 6.18 -15.47 0.62
C ASP A 76 6.55 -15.85 -0.82
N ASP A 77 5.79 -15.40 -1.81
CA ASP A 77 6.03 -15.63 -3.24
C ASP A 77 5.89 -14.32 -4.01
N ILE A 78 7.00 -13.59 -4.15
CA ILE A 78 6.96 -12.27 -4.79
C ILE A 78 6.65 -12.35 -6.28
N ILE A 79 7.06 -13.43 -6.95
CA ILE A 79 6.77 -13.58 -8.39
C ILE A 79 5.27 -13.76 -8.60
N GLY A 80 4.64 -14.66 -7.87
CA GLY A 80 3.20 -14.86 -7.94
C GLY A 80 2.42 -13.63 -7.53
N TYR A 81 2.85 -12.97 -6.45
CA TYR A 81 2.20 -11.76 -5.96
C TYR A 81 2.25 -10.63 -6.98
N CYS A 82 3.42 -10.33 -7.52
CA CYS A 82 3.58 -9.28 -8.53
C CYS A 82 2.83 -9.61 -9.83
N ALA A 83 2.79 -10.87 -10.25
CA ALA A 83 2.01 -11.29 -11.40
C ALA A 83 0.52 -11.01 -11.21
N GLY A 84 0.00 -11.28 -10.00
CA GLY A 84 -1.40 -10.96 -9.65
C GLY A 84 -1.68 -9.47 -9.66
N LEU A 85 -0.76 -8.66 -9.17
CA LEU A 85 -0.92 -7.20 -9.19
C LEU A 85 -0.93 -6.66 -10.63
N GLU A 86 -0.05 -7.14 -11.50
CA GLU A 86 -0.07 -6.76 -12.91
C GLU A 86 -1.37 -7.16 -13.59
N ALA A 87 -1.87 -8.34 -13.30
CA ALA A 87 -3.15 -8.80 -13.84
C ALA A 87 -4.30 -7.91 -13.36
N SER A 88 -4.18 -7.26 -12.21
CA SER A 88 -5.17 -6.31 -11.69
C SER A 88 -4.97 -4.89 -12.22
N GLY A 89 -4.00 -4.66 -13.10
CA GLY A 89 -3.76 -3.39 -13.76
C GLY A 89 -2.71 -2.50 -13.11
N LEU A 90 -1.95 -3.00 -12.14
CA LEU A 90 -0.89 -2.21 -11.49
C LEU A 90 0.44 -2.38 -12.23
N GLU A 91 1.20 -1.29 -12.27
CA GLU A 91 2.56 -1.30 -12.82
C GLU A 91 3.56 -1.64 -11.71
N ILE A 92 4.46 -2.57 -12.00
CA ILE A 92 5.47 -3.03 -11.04
C ILE A 92 6.82 -2.43 -11.40
N TRP A 93 7.49 -1.85 -10.41
CA TRP A 93 8.90 -1.49 -10.53
C TRP A 93 9.73 -2.56 -9.79
N PRO A 94 10.90 -2.99 -10.29
CA PRO A 94 11.59 -2.52 -11.49
C PRO A 94 11.01 -3.12 -12.76
N SER A 95 11.18 -2.41 -13.88
CA SER A 95 10.86 -2.95 -15.19
C SER A 95 11.68 -4.23 -15.41
N GLY A 96 11.05 -5.25 -16.00
CA GLY A 96 11.69 -6.55 -16.19
C GLY A 96 11.88 -7.35 -14.90
N TRP A 97 11.04 -7.12 -13.91
CA TRP A 97 11.14 -7.77 -12.59
C TRP A 97 11.12 -9.30 -12.67
N ARG A 98 10.33 -9.87 -13.57
CA ARG A 98 10.24 -11.34 -13.71
C ARG A 98 11.60 -11.95 -13.98
N GLU A 99 12.32 -11.42 -14.96
CA GLU A 99 13.64 -11.91 -15.31
C GLU A 99 14.64 -11.67 -14.18
N LYS A 100 14.61 -10.48 -13.59
CA LYS A 100 15.51 -10.15 -12.48
C LYS A 100 15.32 -11.08 -11.29
N PHE A 101 14.09 -11.41 -10.95
CA PHE A 101 13.81 -12.27 -9.79
C PHE A 101 14.14 -13.75 -10.09
N SER A 102 13.91 -14.20 -11.32
CA SER A 102 14.18 -15.59 -11.70
C SER A 102 15.68 -15.89 -11.89
N THR A 103 16.51 -14.87 -12.12
CA THR A 103 17.95 -15.03 -12.28
C THR A 103 18.76 -14.73 -11.02
N GLY A 104 18.11 -14.68 -9.87
CA GLY A 104 18.78 -14.48 -8.58
C GLY A 104 19.01 -13.01 -8.20
N GLY A 105 18.39 -12.07 -8.91
CA GLY A 105 18.42 -10.66 -8.53
C GLY A 105 17.71 -10.41 -7.19
N ARG A 106 17.94 -9.23 -6.61
CA ARG A 106 17.30 -8.83 -5.37
C ARG A 106 15.77 -8.83 -5.54
N LYS A 107 15.07 -9.55 -4.68
CA LYS A 107 13.61 -9.70 -4.74
C LYS A 107 12.92 -8.60 -3.96
N MET A 108 12.89 -7.44 -4.57
CA MET A 108 12.29 -6.23 -4.03
C MET A 108 11.56 -5.51 -5.15
N ALA A 109 10.29 -5.21 -4.94
CA ALA A 109 9.46 -4.53 -5.93
C ALA A 109 8.75 -3.34 -5.30
N PHE A 110 8.23 -2.43 -6.12
CA PHE A 110 7.44 -1.28 -5.69
C PHE A 110 6.21 -1.12 -6.57
N VAL A 111 5.13 -0.69 -5.95
CA VAL A 111 3.96 -0.15 -6.63
C VAL A 111 3.68 1.23 -6.07
N THR A 112 3.07 2.11 -6.88
CA THR A 112 2.77 3.48 -6.49
C THR A 112 1.25 3.64 -6.37
N ASP A 113 0.80 4.19 -5.24
CA ASP A 113 -0.62 4.40 -5.02
C ASP A 113 -1.14 5.65 -5.75
N PRO A 114 -2.48 5.92 -5.74
CA PRO A 114 -3.02 7.08 -6.47
C PRO A 114 -2.49 8.43 -6.04
N ASP A 115 -1.94 8.56 -4.85
CA ASP A 115 -1.42 9.82 -4.30
C ASP A 115 0.09 9.92 -4.36
N GLY A 116 0.77 8.94 -4.96
CA GLY A 116 2.21 8.93 -5.10
C GLY A 116 2.96 8.24 -3.97
N TYR A 117 2.27 7.66 -2.99
CA TYR A 117 2.92 6.85 -1.97
C TYR A 117 3.37 5.53 -2.56
N GLU A 118 4.63 5.20 -2.35
CA GLU A 118 5.16 3.92 -2.80
C GLU A 118 4.91 2.85 -1.76
N VAL A 119 4.67 1.63 -2.23
CA VAL A 119 4.61 0.44 -1.39
C VAL A 119 5.71 -0.49 -1.84
N GLU A 120 6.65 -0.76 -0.95
CA GLU A 120 7.71 -1.72 -1.17
C GLU A 120 7.19 -3.13 -0.92
N ILE A 121 7.58 -4.06 -1.76
CA ILE A 121 7.21 -5.47 -1.65
C ILE A 121 8.49 -6.27 -1.51
N LEU A 122 8.62 -7.00 -0.40
CA LEU A 122 9.79 -7.86 -0.14
C LEU A 122 9.35 -9.31 -0.02
N GLU A 123 10.17 -10.20 -0.57
CA GLU A 123 9.97 -11.62 -0.30
C GLU A 123 10.52 -11.96 1.07
N ILE A 124 9.71 -12.58 1.90
CA ILE A 124 10.08 -12.99 3.25
C ILE A 124 9.85 -14.49 3.40
N ARG A 125 10.58 -15.08 4.33
CA ARG A 125 10.34 -16.47 4.71
C ARG A 125 9.51 -16.49 5.98
N LEU A 126 8.39 -17.17 5.90
CA LEU A 126 7.47 -17.35 7.03
C LEU A 126 7.69 -18.68 7.70
#